data_1f5d6a8d33b3479c3c5beb52487610e1
#
_entry.id   1f5d6a8d33b3479c3c5beb52487610e1
#
_cell.length_a   1.000
_cell.length_b   1.000
_cell.length_c   1.000
_cell.angle_alpha   90.00
_cell.angle_beta   90.00
_cell.angle_gamma   90.00
#
_symmetry.space_group_name_H-M   'P 1'
#
loop_
_entity.id
_entity.type
_entity.pdbx_description
1 polymer ?
#
loop_
_entity_poly.entity_id
_entity_poly.type
_entity_poly.pdbx_seq_one_letter_code
_entity_poly.pdbx_strand_id
1 'polypeptide(L)' 'MKMWIAYNPVDDMTEAFTEKPTWWGSHKSWWPVNGRCLGILKKNYSGLTFSEGPIEVELSMEDVL' A
#
# COMPACT_ATOMS: atom_id res chain seq x y z
N MET A 1 9.13 10.70 -4.04
CA MET A 1 8.36 10.26 -5.22
C MET A 1 6.92 9.97 -4.83
N LYS A 2 6.02 10.13 -5.77
CA LYS A 2 4.63 9.76 -5.54
C LYS A 2 4.46 8.26 -5.58
N MET A 3 3.68 7.72 -4.66
CA MET A 3 3.35 6.30 -4.64
C MET A 3 1.97 6.12 -4.06
N TRP A 4 1.36 4.99 -4.36
CA TRP A 4 0.10 4.58 -3.77
C TRP A 4 0.39 3.68 -2.59
N ILE A 5 -0.30 3.92 -1.49
CA ILE A 5 -0.15 3.07 -0.30
C ILE A 5 -1.52 2.56 0.12
N ALA A 6 -1.54 1.35 0.65
CA ALA A 6 -2.77 0.71 1.10
C ALA A 6 -2.48 -0.14 2.34
N TYR A 7 -3.36 -0.02 3.32
CA TYR A 7 -3.22 -0.78 4.57
C TYR A 7 -3.84 -2.16 4.41
N ASN A 8 -3.06 -3.19 4.75
CA ASN A 8 -3.55 -4.57 4.77
C ASN A 8 -3.82 -4.98 6.22
N PRO A 9 -5.09 -5.15 6.61
CA PRO A 9 -5.43 -5.48 7.99
C PRO A 9 -5.06 -6.92 8.38
N VAL A 10 -4.86 -7.79 7.40
CA VAL A 10 -4.49 -9.19 7.67
C VAL A 10 -3.07 -9.26 8.22
N ASP A 11 -2.16 -8.50 7.62
CA ASP A 11 -0.75 -8.47 8.01
C ASP A 11 -0.40 -7.33 8.95
N ASP A 12 -1.33 -6.38 9.13
CA ASP A 12 -1.08 -5.14 9.85
C ASP A 12 0.11 -4.38 9.27
N MET A 13 0.15 -4.31 7.94
CA MET A 13 1.23 -3.66 7.21
C MET A 13 0.67 -2.74 6.14
N THR A 14 1.41 -1.68 5.83
CA THR A 14 1.07 -0.77 4.73
C THR A 14 1.99 -1.07 3.56
N GLU A 15 1.38 -1.39 2.42
CA GLU A 15 2.11 -1.72 1.19
C GLU A 15 2.15 -0.52 0.25
N ALA A 16 3.25 -0.39 -0.49
CA ALA A 16 3.45 0.70 -1.44
C ALA A 16 3.48 0.17 -2.87
N PHE A 17 2.85 0.94 -3.78
CA PHE A 17 2.69 0.54 -5.18
C PHE A 17 2.95 1.73 -6.10
N THR A 18 3.35 1.43 -7.33
CA THR A 18 3.57 2.48 -8.34
C THR A 18 2.25 3.04 -8.87
N GLU A 19 1.20 2.20 -8.89
CA GLU A 19 -0.13 2.58 -9.36
C GLU A 19 -1.17 2.12 -8.32
N LYS A 20 -2.38 2.62 -8.42
CA LYS A 20 -3.45 2.29 -7.49
C LYS A 20 -3.71 0.79 -7.46
N PRO A 21 -3.51 0.12 -6.31
CA PRO A 21 -3.79 -1.31 -6.21
C PRO A 21 -5.27 -1.59 -6.06
N THR A 22 -5.65 -2.85 -6.28
CA THR A 22 -7.01 -3.35 -6.09
C THR A 22 -6.98 -4.42 -5.00
N TRP A 23 -7.99 -4.43 -4.15
CA TRP A 23 -8.10 -5.47 -3.12
C TRP A 23 -8.55 -6.77 -3.76
N TRP A 24 -7.77 -7.83 -3.57
CA TRP A 24 -8.11 -9.17 -4.03
C TRP A 24 -8.59 -9.99 -2.84
N GLY A 25 -9.91 -10.06 -2.67
CA GLY A 25 -10.53 -10.66 -1.49
C GLY A 25 -10.21 -12.14 -1.29
N SER A 26 -10.07 -12.91 -2.38
CA SER A 26 -9.75 -14.33 -2.27
C SER A 26 -8.33 -14.59 -1.76
N HIS A 27 -7.42 -13.64 -1.98
CA HIS A 27 -6.04 -13.72 -1.49
C HIS A 27 -5.81 -12.86 -0.24
N LYS A 28 -6.82 -12.07 0.13
CA LYS A 28 -6.75 -11.14 1.27
C LYS A 28 -5.53 -10.23 1.18
N SER A 29 -5.32 -9.66 -0.01
CA SER A 29 -4.17 -8.81 -0.26
C SER A 29 -4.49 -7.74 -1.30
N TRP A 30 -3.70 -6.66 -1.26
CA TRP A 30 -3.73 -5.65 -2.31
C TRP A 30 -2.92 -6.14 -3.50
N TRP A 31 -3.41 -5.86 -4.70
CA TRP A 31 -2.81 -6.38 -5.93
C TRP A 31 -2.49 -5.25 -6.91
N PRO A 32 -1.26 -5.20 -7.44
CA PRO A 32 -0.87 -4.15 -8.39
C PRO A 32 -1.34 -4.50 -9.80
N VAL A 33 -2.54 -4.06 -10.16
CA VAL A 33 -3.15 -4.42 -11.45
C VAL A 33 -2.34 -3.88 -12.65
N ASN A 34 -2.00 -2.58 -12.63
CA ASN A 34 -1.32 -1.93 -13.74
C ASN A 34 0.08 -1.44 -13.41
N GLY A 35 0.55 -1.75 -12.22
CA GLY A 35 1.85 -1.31 -11.76
C GLY A 35 2.57 -2.45 -11.07
N ARG A 36 3.38 -2.09 -10.10
CA ARG A 36 4.10 -3.09 -9.32
C ARG A 36 4.11 -2.70 -7.85
N CYS A 37 4.28 -3.69 -6.99
CA CYS A 37 4.49 -3.49 -5.57
C CYS A 37 5.92 -3.00 -5.35
N LEU A 38 6.06 -1.89 -4.65
CA LEU A 38 7.37 -1.35 -4.29
C LEU A 38 7.91 -2.00 -3.03
N GLY A 39 7.03 -2.48 -2.17
CA GLY A 39 7.39 -3.10 -0.91
C GLY A 39 6.45 -2.71 0.20
N ILE A 40 6.90 -2.93 1.43
CA ILE A 40 6.14 -2.63 2.63
C ILE A 40 6.77 -1.41 3.29
N LEU A 41 5.96 -0.48 3.79
CA LEU A 41 6.48 0.66 4.52
C LEU A 41 7.11 0.19 5.84
N LYS A 42 8.22 0.81 6.21
CA LYS A 42 8.90 0.50 7.47
C LYS A 42 8.01 0.76 8.67
N LYS A 43 7.11 1.76 8.54
CA LYS A 43 6.12 2.09 9.56
C LYS A 43 4.78 2.29 8.88
N ASN A 44 3.70 1.85 9.52
CA ASN A 44 2.38 2.07 9.00
C ASN A 44 2.08 3.57 8.93
N TYR A 45 1.41 3.96 7.86
CA TYR A 45 1.03 5.34 7.64
C TYR A 45 -0.03 5.74 8.66
N SER A 46 0.23 6.81 9.39
CA SER A 46 -0.65 7.25 10.48
C SER A 46 -2.05 7.58 9.97
N GLY A 47 -3.06 6.97 10.59
CA GLY A 47 -4.45 7.24 10.26
C GLY A 47 -4.98 6.49 9.04
N LEU A 48 -4.15 5.75 8.31
CA LEU A 48 -4.62 4.99 7.17
C LEU A 48 -5.29 3.71 7.63
N THR A 49 -6.51 3.47 7.14
CA THR A 49 -7.29 2.28 7.47
C THR A 49 -7.65 1.54 6.20
N PHE A 50 -8.07 0.28 6.35
CA PHE A 50 -8.52 -0.51 5.21
C PHE A 50 -9.71 0.13 4.49
N SER A 51 -10.64 0.68 5.24
CA SER A 51 -11.86 1.26 4.66
C SER A 51 -11.61 2.51 3.83
N GLU A 52 -10.52 3.22 4.08
CA GLU A 52 -10.15 4.36 3.26
C GLU A 52 -9.62 3.94 1.90
N GLY A 53 -9.11 2.71 1.83
CA GLY A 53 -8.55 2.18 0.61
C GLY A 53 -7.19 2.80 0.28
N PRO A 54 -6.74 2.60 -0.98
CA PRO A 54 -5.46 3.16 -1.41
C PRO A 54 -5.50 4.68 -1.49
N ILE A 55 -4.42 5.31 -1.05
CA ILE A 55 -4.24 6.76 -1.20
C ILE A 55 -2.90 7.03 -1.86
N GLU A 56 -2.83 8.14 -2.58
CA GLU A 56 -1.59 8.57 -3.21
C GLU A 56 -0.87 9.54 -2.26
N VAL A 57 0.41 9.29 -2.04
CA VAL A 57 1.21 10.10 -1.12
C VAL A 57 2.58 10.38 -1.72
N GLU A 58 3.25 11.40 -1.17
CA GLU A 58 4.63 11.71 -1.52
C GLU A 58 5.52 11.15 -0.43
N LEU A 59 6.29 10.13 -0.77
CA LEU A 59 7.20 9.47 0.17
C LEU A 59 8.53 9.20 -0.50
N SER A 60 9.53 8.88 0.30
CA SER A 60 10.84 8.47 -0.18
C SER A 60 10.92 6.94 -0.23
N MET A 61 11.72 6.40 -1.15
CA MET A 61 11.98 4.96 -1.15
C MET A 61 12.69 4.50 0.12
N GLU A 62 13.27 5.43 0.88
CA GLU A 62 13.84 5.11 2.19
C GLU A 62 12.78 4.67 3.19
N ASP A 63 11.52 5.04 2.96
CA ASP A 63 10.40 4.65 3.82
C ASP A 63 9.90 3.23 3.52
N VAL A 64 10.42 2.61 2.47
CA VAL A 64 10.02 1.29 2.02
C VAL A 64 11.09 0.27 2.37
N LEU A 65 10.66 -0.87 2.89
CA LEU A 65 11.55 -1.99 3.18
C LEU A 65 12.06 -2.65 1.90
#